data_423a3e3226638a04abe8c62df1dc8e00
#
_entry.id   423a3e3226638a04abe8c62df1dc8e00
#
_cell.length_a   1.000
_cell.length_b   1.000
_cell.length_c   1.000
_cell.angle_alpha   90.00
_cell.angle_beta   90.00
_cell.angle_gamma   90.00
#
_symmetry.space_group_name_H-M   'P 1'
#
loop_
_entity.id
_entity.type
_entity.pdbx_description
1 polymer ?
#
loop_
_entity_poly.entity_id
_entity_poly.type
_entity_poly.pdbx_seq_one_letter_code
_entity_poly.pdbx_strand_id
1 'polypeptide(L)'
;MHFTAEEQAEIREKMFTEGLQLFKQYGPRRLTVDKLTKSCGIGKGTFYHFYESKEAYLLALEEYCSSHIVMMLSEALGGRRQMTTHEFFLFFRKYLQCDYDLLQFMSIEDFLWVQHHLIAPENFYTKEQMPVLERCLALMSDARKDLNKGLVMNLIKSIYAMREVRANLVEEALPDTIEFLLVQIEKYITSEE
;
A
#
# COMPACT_ATOMS: atom_id res chain seq x y z
N MET A 1 -11.44 -27.63 17.40
CA MET A 1 -11.03 -26.58 18.34
C MET A 1 -12.03 -25.46 18.21
N HIS A 2 -12.71 -25.08 19.28
CA HIS A 2 -13.76 -24.04 19.20
C HIS A 2 -13.16 -22.80 19.87
N PHE A 3 -12.82 -21.79 19.10
CA PHE A 3 -12.38 -20.50 19.60
C PHE A 3 -13.59 -19.60 19.86
N THR A 4 -13.58 -18.83 20.94
CA THR A 4 -14.54 -17.75 21.16
C THR A 4 -14.33 -16.65 20.12
N ALA A 5 -15.30 -15.74 19.94
CA ALA A 5 -15.17 -14.61 19.01
C ALA A 5 -13.99 -13.70 19.40
N GLU A 6 -13.73 -13.52 20.68
CA GLU A 6 -12.63 -12.72 21.22
C GLU A 6 -11.26 -13.37 20.93
N GLU A 7 -11.10 -14.67 21.19
CA GLU A 7 -9.89 -15.43 20.85
C GLU A 7 -9.63 -15.42 19.32
N GLN A 8 -10.68 -15.50 18.50
CA GLN A 8 -10.54 -15.41 17.04
C GLN A 8 -10.03 -14.02 16.60
N ALA A 9 -10.52 -12.95 17.21
CA ALA A 9 -10.08 -11.60 16.92
C ALA A 9 -8.60 -11.40 17.30
N GLU A 10 -8.20 -11.84 18.49
CA GLU A 10 -6.82 -11.78 18.98
C GLU A 10 -5.85 -12.57 18.07
N ILE A 11 -6.24 -13.78 17.66
CA ILE A 11 -5.42 -14.61 16.76
C ILE A 11 -5.27 -13.93 15.39
N ARG A 12 -6.35 -13.36 14.82
CA ARG A 12 -6.29 -12.65 13.55
C ARG A 12 -5.38 -11.42 13.63
N GLU A 13 -5.56 -10.60 14.67
CA GLU A 13 -4.74 -9.40 14.87
C GLU A 13 -3.25 -9.77 15.00
N LYS A 14 -2.94 -10.82 15.76
CA LYS A 14 -1.59 -11.33 15.87
C LYS A 14 -1.04 -11.81 14.52
N MET A 15 -1.85 -12.54 13.73
CA MET A 15 -1.43 -12.97 12.40
C MET A 15 -1.15 -11.78 11.47
N PHE A 16 -1.93 -10.71 11.53
CA PHE A 16 -1.69 -9.53 10.70
C PHE A 16 -0.44 -8.77 11.15
N THR A 17 -0.28 -8.56 12.46
CA THR A 17 0.89 -7.86 13.00
C THR A 17 2.20 -8.61 12.67
N GLU A 18 2.28 -9.90 12.98
CA GLU A 18 3.44 -10.73 12.69
C GLU A 18 3.64 -10.92 11.18
N GLY A 19 2.55 -11.09 10.45
CA GLY A 19 2.58 -11.24 8.99
C GLY A 19 3.09 -10.01 8.27
N LEU A 20 2.75 -8.82 8.73
CA LEU A 20 3.27 -7.56 8.19
C LEU A 20 4.79 -7.47 8.40
N GLN A 21 5.31 -7.86 9.57
CA GLN A 21 6.75 -7.91 9.81
C GLN A 21 7.46 -8.92 8.90
N LEU A 22 6.85 -10.11 8.74
CA LEU A 22 7.38 -11.13 7.83
C LEU A 22 7.31 -10.70 6.36
N PHE A 23 6.25 -9.98 5.97
CA PHE A 23 6.11 -9.43 4.63
C PHE A 23 7.22 -8.40 4.34
N LYS A 24 7.47 -7.48 5.25
CA LYS A 24 8.57 -6.50 5.16
C LYS A 24 9.93 -7.18 5.02
N GLN A 25 10.15 -8.26 5.75
CA GLN A 25 11.44 -8.94 5.76
C GLN A 25 11.66 -9.85 4.55
N TYR A 26 10.64 -10.53 4.07
CA TYR A 26 10.78 -11.61 3.08
C TYR A 26 10.05 -11.35 1.77
N GLY A 27 9.13 -10.41 1.71
CA GLY A 27 8.20 -10.25 0.61
C GLY A 27 7.12 -11.34 0.55
N PRO A 28 6.10 -11.18 -0.31
CA PRO A 28 4.96 -12.10 -0.39
C PRO A 28 5.34 -13.52 -0.84
N ARG A 29 6.32 -13.66 -1.73
CA ARG A 29 6.74 -14.98 -2.23
C ARG A 29 7.35 -15.86 -1.14
N ARG A 30 8.27 -15.30 -0.35
CA ARG A 30 9.06 -16.03 0.65
C ARG A 30 8.42 -16.05 2.04
N LEU A 31 7.35 -15.29 2.27
CA LEU A 31 6.46 -15.48 3.40
C LEU A 31 5.78 -16.86 3.25
N THR A 32 5.87 -17.70 4.28
CA THR A 32 5.29 -19.04 4.29
C THR A 32 4.39 -19.23 5.49
N VAL A 33 3.41 -20.15 5.39
CA VAL A 33 2.53 -20.50 6.51
C VAL A 33 3.36 -20.96 7.73
N ASP A 34 4.48 -21.67 7.50
CA ASP A 34 5.36 -22.15 8.57
C ASP A 34 6.03 -21.00 9.33
N LYS A 35 6.53 -20.00 8.60
CA LYS A 35 7.11 -18.80 9.24
C LYS A 35 6.06 -18.05 10.06
N LEU A 36 4.87 -17.83 9.47
CA LEU A 36 3.79 -17.10 10.12
C LEU A 36 3.31 -17.82 11.39
N THR A 37 3.00 -19.12 11.28
CA THR A 37 2.50 -19.88 12.43
C THR A 37 3.55 -19.99 13.55
N LYS A 38 4.83 -20.10 13.20
CA LYS A 38 5.93 -20.08 14.15
C LYS A 38 6.05 -18.72 14.86
N SER A 39 5.97 -17.61 14.11
CA SER A 39 6.03 -16.25 14.68
C SER A 39 4.83 -16.00 15.60
N CYS A 40 3.63 -16.42 15.18
CA CYS A 40 2.42 -16.28 16.00
C CYS A 40 2.34 -17.25 17.18
N GLY A 41 3.17 -18.30 17.23
CA GLY A 41 3.06 -19.36 18.25
C GLY A 41 1.78 -20.20 18.14
N ILE A 42 1.25 -20.38 16.91
CA ILE A 42 0.05 -21.17 16.62
C ILE A 42 0.37 -22.40 15.77
N GLY A 43 -0.52 -23.38 15.77
CA GLY A 43 -0.42 -24.55 14.88
C GLY A 43 -0.89 -24.26 13.47
N LYS A 44 -0.40 -25.01 12.46
CA LYS A 44 -0.90 -24.93 11.08
C LYS A 44 -2.41 -25.15 10.98
N GLY A 45 -2.96 -26.08 11.78
CA GLY A 45 -4.41 -26.32 11.83
C GLY A 45 -5.19 -25.07 12.23
N THR A 46 -4.63 -24.23 13.13
CA THR A 46 -5.23 -22.94 13.51
C THR A 46 -5.19 -21.98 12.32
N PHE A 47 -4.08 -21.88 11.60
CA PHE A 47 -4.02 -21.05 10.39
C PHE A 47 -5.08 -21.45 9.37
N TYR A 48 -5.17 -22.74 9.04
CA TYR A 48 -6.14 -23.26 8.06
C TYR A 48 -7.60 -23.21 8.53
N HIS A 49 -7.84 -22.96 9.82
CA HIS A 49 -9.17 -22.64 10.32
C HIS A 49 -9.62 -21.23 9.90
N PHE A 50 -8.68 -20.28 9.75
CA PHE A 50 -8.96 -18.88 9.37
C PHE A 50 -8.82 -18.60 7.87
N TYR A 51 -7.86 -19.23 7.20
CA TYR A 51 -7.50 -18.97 5.80
C TYR A 51 -7.27 -20.29 5.07
N GLU A 52 -7.95 -20.49 3.95
CA GLU A 52 -7.85 -21.70 3.14
C GLU A 52 -6.48 -21.87 2.48
N SER A 53 -5.75 -20.78 2.25
CA SER A 53 -4.44 -20.80 1.62
C SER A 53 -3.59 -19.60 2.10
N LYS A 54 -2.29 -19.63 1.75
CA LYS A 54 -1.39 -18.48 1.92
C LYS A 54 -1.89 -17.27 1.10
N GLU A 55 -2.37 -17.51 -0.09
CA GLU A 55 -2.87 -16.51 -1.01
C GLU A 55 -4.10 -15.80 -0.41
N ALA A 56 -5.06 -16.55 0.13
CA ALA A 56 -6.22 -15.99 0.85
C ALA A 56 -5.79 -15.15 2.06
N TYR A 57 -4.77 -15.60 2.79
CA TYR A 57 -4.20 -14.81 3.89
C TYR A 57 -3.53 -13.52 3.40
N LEU A 58 -2.77 -13.55 2.30
CA LEU A 58 -2.12 -12.35 1.76
C LEU A 58 -3.11 -11.31 1.28
N LEU A 59 -4.24 -11.73 0.69
CA LEU A 59 -5.36 -10.84 0.35
C LEU A 59 -5.97 -10.19 1.60
N ALA A 60 -6.18 -10.98 2.66
CA ALA A 60 -6.69 -10.47 3.92
C ALA A 60 -5.69 -9.51 4.62
N LEU A 61 -4.38 -9.76 4.49
CA LEU A 61 -3.34 -8.85 4.98
C LEU A 61 -3.33 -7.53 4.20
N GLU A 62 -3.54 -7.57 2.88
CA GLU A 62 -3.69 -6.37 2.06
C GLU A 62 -4.92 -5.56 2.48
N GLU A 63 -6.07 -6.20 2.68
CA GLU A 63 -7.29 -5.56 3.17
C GLU A 63 -7.10 -4.92 4.56
N TYR A 64 -6.40 -5.60 5.46
CA TYR A 64 -6.01 -5.06 6.76
C TYR A 64 -5.16 -3.80 6.62
N CYS A 65 -4.13 -3.82 5.77
CA CYS A 65 -3.28 -2.65 5.50
C CYS A 65 -4.07 -1.50 4.86
N SER A 66 -4.90 -1.81 3.86
CA SER A 66 -5.77 -0.82 3.19
C SER A 66 -6.73 -0.16 4.17
N SER A 67 -7.29 -0.90 5.13
CA SER A 67 -8.16 -0.33 6.16
C SER A 67 -7.45 0.72 7.03
N HIS A 68 -6.19 0.48 7.38
CA HIS A 68 -5.37 1.45 8.13
C HIS A 68 -5.07 2.70 7.30
N ILE A 69 -4.81 2.56 6.01
CA ILE A 69 -4.61 3.70 5.10
C ILE A 69 -5.89 4.55 5.01
N VAL A 70 -7.06 3.90 4.91
CA VAL A 70 -8.37 4.58 4.91
C VAL A 70 -8.60 5.32 6.23
N MET A 71 -8.23 4.74 7.37
CA MET A 71 -8.31 5.42 8.67
C MET A 71 -7.40 6.66 8.70
N MET A 72 -6.13 6.55 8.27
CA MET A 72 -5.20 7.68 8.18
C MET A 72 -5.74 8.80 7.27
N LEU A 73 -6.35 8.45 6.15
CA LEU A 73 -6.99 9.42 5.24
C LEU A 73 -8.21 10.08 5.88
N SER A 74 -9.04 9.31 6.59
CA SER A 74 -10.20 9.82 7.31
C SER A 74 -9.79 10.80 8.41
N GLU A 75 -8.73 10.52 9.15
CA GLU A 75 -8.14 11.42 10.14
C GLU A 75 -7.64 12.72 9.49
N ALA A 76 -6.92 12.61 8.36
CA ALA A 76 -6.42 13.78 7.63
C ALA A 76 -7.57 14.66 7.10
N LEU A 77 -8.68 14.05 6.68
CA LEU A 77 -9.89 14.75 6.26
C LEU A 77 -10.59 15.47 7.43
N GLY A 78 -10.49 14.94 8.65
CA GLY A 78 -11.10 15.57 9.84
C GLY A 78 -12.62 15.76 9.71
N GLY A 79 -13.32 14.81 9.08
CA GLY A 79 -14.77 14.87 8.83
C GLY A 79 -15.18 15.73 7.62
N ARG A 80 -14.25 16.34 6.91
CA ARG A 80 -14.49 17.09 5.65
C ARG A 80 -14.64 16.12 4.49
N ARG A 81 -15.30 16.55 3.42
CA ARG A 81 -15.41 15.78 2.16
C ARG A 81 -14.18 15.96 1.26
N GLN A 82 -13.48 17.07 1.40
CA GLN A 82 -12.32 17.44 0.60
C GLN A 82 -11.28 18.12 1.49
N MET A 83 -10.05 18.15 1.02
CA MET A 83 -8.92 18.87 1.60
C MET A 83 -8.20 19.63 0.48
N THR A 84 -7.29 20.55 0.80
CA THR A 84 -6.44 21.18 -0.21
C THR A 84 -5.45 20.15 -0.79
N THR A 85 -4.93 20.43 -1.99
CA THR A 85 -3.85 19.61 -2.57
C THR A 85 -2.65 19.54 -1.63
N HIS A 86 -2.29 20.65 -0.99
CA HIS A 86 -1.21 20.66 -0.01
C HIS A 86 -1.47 19.71 1.17
N GLU A 87 -2.66 19.72 1.78
CA GLU A 87 -3.03 18.80 2.87
C GLU A 87 -3.00 17.35 2.40
N PHE A 88 -3.46 17.07 1.16
CA PHE A 88 -3.38 15.73 0.58
C PHE A 88 -1.92 15.29 0.44
N PHE A 89 -1.02 16.15 -0.02
CA PHE A 89 0.41 15.81 -0.15
C PHE A 89 1.11 15.68 1.21
N LEU A 90 0.66 16.34 2.27
CA LEU A 90 1.10 16.06 3.63
C LEU A 90 0.69 14.65 4.08
N PHE A 91 -0.56 14.25 3.78
CA PHE A 91 -1.02 12.88 4.00
C PHE A 91 -0.22 11.88 3.15
N PHE A 92 -0.02 12.17 1.86
CA PHE A 92 0.66 11.26 0.93
C PHE A 92 2.14 11.03 1.32
N ARG A 93 2.83 12.03 1.85
CA ARG A 93 4.17 11.87 2.44
C ARG A 93 4.17 10.89 3.62
N LYS A 94 3.18 10.97 4.50
CA LYS A 94 3.01 10.02 5.61
C LYS A 94 2.69 8.61 5.10
N TYR A 95 1.82 8.51 4.11
CA TYR A 95 1.47 7.24 3.45
C TYR A 95 2.71 6.56 2.85
N LEU A 96 3.54 7.29 2.12
CA LEU A 96 4.77 6.76 1.53
C LEU A 96 5.81 6.28 2.56
N GLN A 97 5.64 6.61 3.83
CA GLN A 97 6.54 6.21 4.94
C GLN A 97 5.87 5.24 5.91
N CYS A 98 4.57 4.98 5.76
CA CYS A 98 3.86 4.11 6.69
C CYS A 98 4.14 2.64 6.41
N ASP A 99 4.05 1.83 7.45
CA ASP A 99 4.28 0.39 7.37
C ASP A 99 3.21 -0.36 6.56
N TYR A 100 2.08 0.27 6.29
CA TYR A 100 0.93 -0.32 5.60
C TYR A 100 0.99 -0.18 4.08
N ASP A 101 1.92 0.58 3.52
CA ASP A 101 2.19 0.61 2.08
C ASP A 101 3.02 -0.62 1.69
N LEU A 102 2.35 -1.73 1.40
CA LEU A 102 3.00 -2.99 1.07
C LEU A 102 3.88 -2.91 -0.18
N LEU A 103 3.59 -2.00 -1.12
CA LEU A 103 4.36 -1.84 -2.36
C LEU A 103 5.82 -1.46 -2.10
N GLN A 104 6.09 -0.72 -1.03
CA GLN A 104 7.47 -0.32 -0.69
C GLN A 104 8.37 -1.49 -0.26
N PHE A 105 7.78 -2.65 0.07
CA PHE A 105 8.50 -3.84 0.53
C PHE A 105 8.55 -4.96 -0.52
N MET A 106 8.04 -4.72 -1.72
CA MET A 106 8.05 -5.68 -2.81
C MET A 106 9.17 -5.40 -3.80
N SER A 107 9.86 -6.46 -4.22
CA SER A 107 10.69 -6.44 -5.43
C SER A 107 9.84 -6.53 -6.70
N ILE A 108 10.42 -6.24 -7.88
CA ILE A 108 9.77 -6.50 -9.18
C ILE A 108 9.28 -7.96 -9.27
N GLU A 109 10.10 -8.89 -8.82
CA GLU A 109 9.75 -10.30 -8.84
C GLU A 109 8.57 -10.63 -7.90
N ASP A 110 8.52 -10.01 -6.70
CA ASP A 110 7.41 -10.17 -5.78
C ASP A 110 6.13 -9.58 -6.37
N PHE A 111 6.24 -8.44 -7.00
CA PHE A 111 5.16 -7.77 -7.65
C PHE A 111 4.58 -8.60 -8.83
N LEU A 112 5.44 -9.14 -9.72
CA LEU A 112 5.03 -10.05 -10.79
C LEU A 112 4.39 -11.33 -10.23
N TRP A 113 4.90 -11.83 -9.10
CA TRP A 113 4.33 -13.00 -8.44
C TRP A 113 2.92 -12.71 -7.90
N VAL A 114 2.72 -11.57 -7.24
CA VAL A 114 1.39 -11.11 -6.76
C VAL A 114 0.42 -11.02 -7.93
N GLN A 115 0.86 -10.46 -9.06
CA GLN A 115 0.06 -10.40 -10.27
C GLN A 115 -0.47 -11.76 -10.71
N HIS A 116 0.42 -12.73 -10.76
CA HIS A 116 0.08 -14.06 -11.27
C HIS A 116 -0.76 -14.90 -10.32
N HIS A 117 -0.66 -14.66 -8.99
CA HIS A 117 -1.21 -15.57 -7.99
C HIS A 117 -2.37 -14.98 -7.19
N LEU A 118 -2.43 -13.64 -7.07
CA LEU A 118 -3.41 -12.99 -6.20
C LEU A 118 -4.45 -12.16 -6.96
N ILE A 119 -4.16 -11.77 -8.20
CA ILE A 119 -5.01 -10.84 -8.94
C ILE A 119 -5.44 -11.48 -10.25
N ALA A 120 -6.74 -11.40 -10.57
CA ALA A 120 -7.24 -11.87 -11.84
C ALA A 120 -6.61 -11.06 -13.00
N PRO A 121 -6.20 -11.72 -14.11
CA PRO A 121 -5.48 -11.06 -15.22
C PRO A 121 -6.16 -9.83 -15.81
N GLU A 122 -7.49 -9.78 -15.74
CA GLU A 122 -8.32 -8.67 -16.22
C GLU A 122 -8.30 -7.42 -15.33
N ASN A 123 -7.84 -7.53 -14.08
CA ASN A 123 -7.88 -6.45 -13.07
C ASN A 123 -6.54 -5.72 -12.94
N PHE A 124 -5.54 -6.08 -13.78
CA PHE A 124 -4.19 -5.63 -13.54
C PHE A 124 -3.77 -4.39 -14.37
N TYR A 125 -3.13 -3.48 -13.73
CA TYR A 125 -2.27 -2.36 -14.15
C TYR A 125 -2.85 -1.12 -14.83
N THR A 126 -3.83 -1.17 -15.68
CA THR A 126 -4.23 0.04 -16.44
C THR A 126 -5.65 0.51 -16.19
N LYS A 127 -6.57 -0.40 -15.90
CA LYS A 127 -7.98 -0.04 -15.71
C LYS A 127 -8.31 0.45 -14.31
N GLU A 128 -7.61 -0.03 -13.26
CA GLU A 128 -7.96 0.31 -11.87
C GLU A 128 -7.14 1.45 -11.25
N GLN A 129 -5.95 1.73 -11.76
CA GLN A 129 -5.10 2.78 -11.19
C GLN A 129 -5.58 4.19 -11.53
N MET A 130 -6.13 4.39 -12.75
CA MET A 130 -6.71 5.69 -13.11
C MET A 130 -7.93 6.04 -12.25
N PRO A 131 -8.88 5.13 -11.97
CA PRO A 131 -9.95 5.38 -10.99
C PRO A 131 -9.45 5.71 -9.58
N VAL A 132 -8.34 5.11 -9.12
CA VAL A 132 -7.74 5.48 -7.83
C VAL A 132 -7.22 6.90 -7.86
N LEU A 133 -6.43 7.27 -8.88
CA LEU A 133 -5.96 8.65 -9.05
C LEU A 133 -7.13 9.64 -9.13
N GLU A 134 -8.18 9.31 -9.87
CA GLU A 134 -9.37 10.16 -9.99
C GLU A 134 -10.07 10.37 -8.66
N ARG A 135 -10.18 9.33 -7.84
CA ARG A 135 -10.70 9.45 -6.46
C ARG A 135 -9.82 10.34 -5.61
N CYS A 136 -8.48 10.18 -5.69
CA CYS A 136 -7.55 11.05 -4.98
C CYS A 136 -7.68 12.52 -5.41
N LEU A 137 -7.73 12.78 -6.72
CA LEU A 137 -7.93 14.14 -7.25
C LEU A 137 -9.28 14.73 -6.83
N ALA A 138 -10.35 13.92 -6.75
CA ALA A 138 -11.66 14.37 -6.29
C ALA A 138 -11.68 14.77 -4.79
N LEU A 139 -10.71 14.31 -3.99
CA LEU A 139 -10.53 14.76 -2.61
C LEU A 139 -9.85 16.14 -2.52
N MET A 140 -9.19 16.60 -3.59
CA MET A 140 -8.47 17.88 -3.60
C MET A 140 -9.39 18.98 -4.09
N SER A 141 -9.67 19.97 -3.21
CA SER A 141 -10.64 21.05 -3.48
C SER A 141 -10.12 22.10 -4.48
N ASP A 142 -8.81 22.18 -4.64
CA ASP A 142 -8.09 23.18 -5.45
C ASP A 142 -7.30 22.55 -6.61
N ALA A 143 -7.57 21.28 -6.95
CA ALA A 143 -6.97 20.64 -8.11
C ALA A 143 -7.54 21.21 -9.41
N ARG A 144 -6.66 21.58 -10.34
CA ARG A 144 -7.07 22.05 -11.68
C ARG A 144 -7.79 20.95 -12.47
N LYS A 145 -8.69 21.35 -13.37
CA LYS A 145 -9.55 20.42 -14.10
C LYS A 145 -8.89 19.81 -15.35
N ASP A 146 -7.93 20.48 -15.92
CA ASP A 146 -7.27 20.17 -17.21
C ASP A 146 -5.96 19.38 -17.06
N LEU A 147 -5.86 18.59 -15.98
CA LEU A 147 -4.68 17.77 -15.68
C LEU A 147 -4.43 16.70 -16.73
N ASN A 148 -3.17 16.59 -17.17
CA ASN A 148 -2.70 15.35 -17.77
C ASN A 148 -2.53 14.28 -16.68
N LYS A 149 -3.62 13.55 -16.42
CA LYS A 149 -3.65 12.50 -15.37
C LYS A 149 -2.60 11.41 -15.62
N GLY A 150 -2.28 11.12 -16.89
CA GLY A 150 -1.23 10.16 -17.26
C GLY A 150 0.15 10.62 -16.80
N LEU A 151 0.44 11.92 -16.93
CA LEU A 151 1.69 12.51 -16.43
C LEU A 151 1.78 12.36 -14.91
N VAL A 152 0.73 12.74 -14.17
CA VAL A 152 0.68 12.61 -12.71
C VAL A 152 0.90 11.14 -12.28
N MET A 153 0.20 10.20 -12.93
CA MET A 153 0.35 8.78 -12.65
C MET A 153 1.78 8.29 -12.90
N ASN A 154 2.40 8.68 -14.02
CA ASN A 154 3.77 8.27 -14.34
C ASN A 154 4.78 8.82 -13.35
N LEU A 155 4.61 10.07 -12.89
CA LEU A 155 5.49 10.66 -11.87
C LEU A 155 5.35 9.93 -10.52
N ILE A 156 4.13 9.59 -10.10
CA ILE A 156 3.90 8.79 -8.89
C ILE A 156 4.55 7.40 -9.02
N LYS A 157 4.36 6.72 -10.15
CA LYS A 157 5.00 5.42 -10.42
C LYS A 157 6.51 5.50 -10.41
N SER A 158 7.09 6.61 -10.87
CA SER A 158 8.54 6.81 -10.84
C SER A 158 9.09 6.83 -9.42
N ILE A 159 8.34 7.33 -8.43
CA ILE A 159 8.72 7.29 -7.01
C ILE A 159 8.87 5.84 -6.53
N TYR A 160 7.91 4.97 -6.85
CA TYR A 160 8.00 3.54 -6.49
C TYR A 160 9.13 2.83 -7.24
N ALA A 161 9.29 3.11 -8.53
CA ALA A 161 10.38 2.53 -9.33
C ALA A 161 11.77 2.89 -8.78
N MET A 162 11.97 4.16 -8.37
CA MET A 162 13.24 4.58 -7.74
C MET A 162 13.52 3.82 -6.44
N ARG A 163 12.51 3.60 -5.61
CA ARG A 163 12.69 2.83 -4.37
C ARG A 163 13.15 1.40 -4.64
N GLU A 164 12.67 0.81 -5.72
CA GLU A 164 13.02 -0.55 -6.09
C GLU A 164 14.45 -0.67 -6.63
N VAL A 165 14.88 0.29 -7.46
CA VAL A 165 16.23 0.29 -8.02
C VAL A 165 17.23 1.11 -7.19
N ARG A 166 16.92 1.38 -5.93
CA ARG A 166 17.69 2.25 -5.03
C ARG A 166 19.18 1.91 -4.99
N ALA A 167 19.54 0.63 -5.07
CA ALA A 167 20.95 0.20 -5.09
C ALA A 167 21.73 0.67 -6.33
N ASN A 168 21.03 1.12 -7.39
CA ASN A 168 21.63 1.68 -8.61
C ASN A 168 21.58 3.22 -8.65
N LEU A 169 21.04 3.85 -7.59
CA LEU A 169 20.93 5.29 -7.45
C LEU A 169 21.87 5.80 -6.37
N VAL A 170 22.02 7.12 -6.27
CA VAL A 170 22.70 7.75 -5.13
C VAL A 170 21.75 7.68 -3.94
N GLU A 171 21.93 6.66 -3.09
CA GLU A 171 20.97 6.30 -2.03
C GLU A 171 20.74 7.45 -1.03
N GLU A 172 21.82 8.21 -0.69
CA GLU A 172 21.73 9.34 0.23
C GLU A 172 20.88 10.49 -0.31
N ALA A 173 20.79 10.64 -1.65
CA ALA A 173 19.99 11.67 -2.30
C ALA A 173 18.55 11.24 -2.61
N LEU A 174 18.22 9.96 -2.39
CA LEU A 174 16.89 9.45 -2.75
C LEU A 174 15.74 10.12 -2.01
N PRO A 175 15.79 10.39 -0.69
CA PRO A 175 14.76 11.13 0.01
C PRO A 175 14.50 12.52 -0.58
N ASP A 176 15.56 13.27 -0.87
CA ASP A 176 15.46 14.61 -1.45
C ASP A 176 14.91 14.57 -2.88
N THR A 177 15.28 13.53 -3.65
CA THR A 177 14.76 13.32 -5.01
C THR A 177 13.26 13.04 -4.98
N ILE A 178 12.80 12.20 -4.06
CA ILE A 178 11.36 11.90 -3.88
C ILE A 178 10.62 13.18 -3.47
N GLU A 179 11.15 13.92 -2.49
CA GLU A 179 10.53 15.17 -2.05
C GLU A 179 10.47 16.21 -3.17
N PHE A 180 11.53 16.34 -3.96
CA PHE A 180 11.52 17.22 -5.14
C PHE A 180 10.39 16.85 -6.11
N LEU A 181 10.22 15.55 -6.42
CA LEU A 181 9.14 15.09 -7.29
C LEU A 181 7.77 15.36 -6.70
N LEU A 182 7.56 15.09 -5.41
CA LEU A 182 6.30 15.37 -4.74
C LEU A 182 5.92 16.86 -4.82
N VAL A 183 6.89 17.75 -4.59
CA VAL A 183 6.69 19.19 -4.73
C VAL A 183 6.34 19.59 -6.17
N GLN A 184 7.00 18.99 -7.18
CA GLN A 184 6.68 19.28 -8.59
C GLN A 184 5.29 18.76 -8.97
N ILE A 185 4.89 17.58 -8.50
CA ILE A 185 3.56 17.02 -8.73
C ILE A 185 2.49 17.91 -8.08
N GLU A 186 2.69 18.31 -6.82
CA GLU A 186 1.80 19.19 -6.07
C GLU A 186 1.60 20.52 -6.82
N LYS A 187 2.69 21.17 -7.23
CA LYS A 187 2.63 22.40 -8.05
C LYS A 187 1.90 22.18 -9.36
N TYR A 188 2.18 21.11 -10.07
CA TYR A 188 1.51 20.83 -11.34
C TYR A 188 0.00 20.63 -11.18
N ILE A 189 -0.44 20.06 -10.06
CA ILE A 189 -1.87 19.86 -9.78
C ILE A 189 -2.58 21.17 -9.44
N THR A 190 -1.90 22.15 -8.81
CA THR A 190 -2.49 23.41 -8.35
C THR A 190 -2.25 24.61 -9.26
N SER A 191 -1.19 24.59 -10.10
CA SER A 191 -0.86 25.74 -10.96
C SER A 191 -1.86 25.88 -12.08
N GLU A 192 -2.47 27.07 -12.21
CA GLU A 192 -3.08 27.53 -13.46
C GLU A 192 -1.95 27.89 -14.43
N GLU A 193 -2.08 27.50 -15.72
CA GLU A 193 -1.16 27.94 -16.79
C GLU A 193 -1.28 29.43 -17.05
#